data_08c0ff5bc31ac63c52ba116530452309
#
_entry.id   08c0ff5bc31ac63c52ba116530452309
#
_cell.length_a   1.000
_cell.length_b   1.000
_cell.length_c   1.000
_cell.angle_alpha   90.00
_cell.angle_beta   90.00
_cell.angle_gamma   90.00
#
_symmetry.space_group_name_H-M   'P 1'
#
loop_
_entity.id
_entity.type
_entity.pdbx_description
1 polymer ?
#
loop_
_entity_poly.entity_id
_entity_poly.type
_entity_poly.pdbx_seq_one_letter_code
_entity_poly.pdbx_strand_id
1 'polypeptide(L)'
;MPKYMTASREGALIAEYYNEDTPHDVLFIGDCEVYENFTPPTLWEEYGITSYIRGSAQQLTWQSYYLLEDALRYETPKVVVFNVLALKYGEPQDEAYNRMTLDGMKWSSSKLEAVKASMTEEESFLSYVFPLLRFHSRWDSLSGEDFQYAFSRNQISHNGYLMQTGIKGGHSDRVGKPLADYSLPLGSMKYLDAMRELCEEKGIKLVLIKAPTNDWKYYWYEEWDKQIVDYAEDNGLSYYNFIPLCEEIGIDWETDTYDAGVHLNVFGAEKLTSYFGKILKDEFGLDDHRKDSDLAEVWEKKVEAYYKERNSET
;
A
#
# COMPACT_ATOMS: atom_id res chain seq x y z
N MET A 1 -2.92 19.55 10.37
CA MET A 1 -3.52 19.95 9.07
C MET A 1 -5.02 20.07 9.24
N PRO A 2 -5.72 20.96 8.54
CA PRO A 2 -7.17 21.02 8.58
C PRO A 2 -7.81 19.71 8.11
N LYS A 3 -9.01 19.38 8.63
CA LYS A 3 -9.73 18.15 8.34
C LYS A 3 -9.87 17.87 6.84
N TYR A 4 -10.21 18.88 6.04
CA TYR A 4 -10.39 18.71 4.59
C TYR A 4 -9.12 18.44 3.79
N MET A 5 -7.93 18.56 4.39
CA MET A 5 -6.64 18.23 3.74
C MET A 5 -6.25 16.76 3.88
N THR A 6 -6.81 16.10 4.89
CA THR A 6 -6.48 14.72 5.24
C THR A 6 -7.74 13.90 5.50
N ALA A 7 -8.91 14.40 5.07
CA ALA A 7 -10.20 13.77 5.36
C ALA A 7 -10.57 12.67 4.34
N SER A 8 -9.85 12.56 3.22
CA SER A 8 -9.96 11.36 2.40
C SER A 8 -9.34 10.19 3.17
N ARG A 9 -10.03 9.06 3.20
CA ARG A 9 -9.57 7.88 3.93
C ARG A 9 -8.15 7.53 3.46
N GLU A 10 -7.94 7.48 2.17
CA GLU A 10 -6.65 7.15 1.54
C GLU A 10 -5.53 8.12 1.90
N GLY A 11 -5.83 9.40 2.04
CA GLY A 11 -4.83 10.43 2.41
C GLY A 11 -4.38 10.37 3.86
N ALA A 12 -5.14 9.70 4.74
CA ALA A 12 -4.78 9.52 6.15
C ALA A 12 -3.96 8.25 6.42
N LEU A 13 -3.98 7.25 5.52
CA LEU A 13 -3.32 5.95 5.70
C LEU A 13 -1.82 6.08 6.05
N ILE A 14 -1.09 6.91 5.32
CA ILE A 14 0.34 7.11 5.55
C ILE A 14 0.64 7.71 6.93
N ALA A 15 -0.24 8.59 7.42
CA ALA A 15 -0.03 9.25 8.70
C ALA A 15 -0.30 8.33 9.89
N GLU A 16 -1.18 7.34 9.76
CA GLU A 16 -1.53 6.41 10.83
C GLU A 16 -0.35 5.51 11.24
N TYR A 17 0.54 5.18 10.31
CA TYR A 17 1.75 4.42 10.61
C TYR A 17 2.56 4.95 11.80
N TYR A 18 2.62 6.26 11.94
CA TYR A 18 3.41 6.88 13.01
C TYR A 18 2.75 6.81 14.40
N ASN A 19 1.59 6.19 14.52
CA ASN A 19 0.92 5.90 15.78
C ASN A 19 1.16 4.47 16.24
N GLU A 20 1.87 3.67 15.44
CA GLU A 20 2.25 2.30 15.82
C GLU A 20 3.36 2.32 16.86
N ASP A 21 3.17 1.54 17.92
CA ASP A 21 4.10 1.41 19.04
C ASP A 21 4.89 0.09 19.01
N THR A 22 4.51 -0.84 18.12
CA THR A 22 5.13 -2.16 18.00
C THR A 22 5.72 -2.35 16.60
N PRO A 23 6.89 -3.00 16.49
CA PRO A 23 7.49 -3.29 15.19
C PRO A 23 6.73 -4.36 14.42
N HIS A 24 6.95 -4.41 13.11
CA HIS A 24 6.31 -5.33 12.21
C HIS A 24 7.36 -6.23 11.51
N ASP A 25 7.03 -7.52 11.38
CA ASP A 25 7.84 -8.45 10.58
C ASP A 25 7.74 -8.17 9.09
N VAL A 26 6.57 -7.71 8.64
CA VAL A 26 6.28 -7.46 7.23
C VAL A 26 5.77 -6.05 7.01
N LEU A 27 6.40 -5.33 6.08
CA LEU A 27 5.87 -4.09 5.54
C LEU A 27 5.39 -4.33 4.10
N PHE A 28 4.11 -4.08 3.85
CA PHE A 28 3.56 -3.99 2.50
C PHE A 28 3.66 -2.55 2.02
N ILE A 29 4.12 -2.36 0.78
CA ILE A 29 4.29 -1.04 0.17
C ILE A 29 3.73 -1.06 -1.25
N GLY A 30 2.89 -0.09 -1.58
CA GLY A 30 2.31 0.02 -2.92
C GLY A 30 1.07 0.89 -2.95
N ASP A 31 0.30 0.74 -4.01
CA ASP A 31 -0.93 1.49 -4.27
C ASP A 31 -2.19 0.83 -3.66
N CYS A 32 -3.36 1.13 -4.24
CA CYS A 32 -4.63 0.58 -3.79
C CYS A 32 -4.68 -0.96 -3.85
N GLU A 33 -3.96 -1.58 -4.74
CA GLU A 33 -3.87 -3.04 -4.81
C GLU A 33 -3.20 -3.66 -3.56
N VAL A 34 -2.56 -2.86 -2.71
CA VAL A 34 -2.00 -3.35 -1.45
C VAL A 34 -2.93 -3.06 -0.28
N TYR A 35 -3.33 -1.80 -0.11
CA TYR A 35 -4.08 -1.42 1.09
C TYR A 35 -5.57 -1.83 1.07
N GLU A 36 -6.07 -2.32 -0.06
CA GLU A 36 -7.41 -2.90 -0.16
C GLU A 36 -7.42 -4.43 -0.28
N ASN A 37 -6.30 -5.04 -0.72
CA ASN A 37 -6.27 -6.47 -1.01
C ASN A 37 -5.57 -7.33 0.05
N PHE A 38 -4.86 -6.74 1.03
CA PHE A 38 -4.21 -7.47 2.10
C PHE A 38 -4.68 -6.97 3.46
N THR A 39 -4.91 -7.89 4.40
CA THR A 39 -5.41 -7.58 5.73
C THR A 39 -4.46 -8.05 6.83
N PRO A 40 -3.69 -7.13 7.47
CA PRO A 40 -2.82 -7.45 8.58
C PRO A 40 -3.48 -8.22 9.74
N PRO A 41 -4.73 -7.92 10.15
CA PRO A 41 -5.43 -8.73 11.15
C PRO A 41 -5.54 -10.22 10.80
N THR A 42 -5.79 -10.58 9.54
CA THR A 42 -5.83 -11.98 9.10
C THR A 42 -4.45 -12.65 9.18
N LEU A 43 -3.37 -11.95 8.83
CA LEU A 43 -2.01 -12.48 8.99
C LEU A 43 -1.67 -12.77 10.45
N TRP A 44 -2.08 -11.88 11.35
CA TRP A 44 -1.90 -12.12 12.76
C TRP A 44 -2.73 -13.31 13.26
N GLU A 45 -4.02 -13.34 12.95
CA GLU A 45 -4.95 -14.36 13.45
C GLU A 45 -4.53 -15.77 13.00
N GLU A 46 -4.17 -15.93 11.72
CA GLU A 46 -3.86 -17.25 11.18
C GLU A 46 -2.40 -17.67 11.41
N TYR A 47 -1.46 -16.75 11.37
CA TYR A 47 -0.02 -17.06 11.36
C TYR A 47 0.77 -16.43 12.50
N GLY A 48 0.19 -15.50 13.25
CA GLY A 48 0.91 -14.72 14.27
C GLY A 48 1.94 -13.75 13.70
N ILE A 49 1.82 -13.39 12.42
CA ILE A 49 2.73 -12.48 11.72
C ILE A 49 2.28 -11.04 11.93
N THR A 50 3.17 -10.19 12.44
CA THR A 50 2.93 -8.75 12.57
C THR A 50 3.19 -8.06 11.24
N SER A 51 2.27 -7.20 10.80
CA SER A 51 2.43 -6.50 9.52
C SER A 51 1.77 -5.13 9.49
N TYR A 52 2.25 -4.27 8.61
CA TYR A 52 1.67 -2.97 8.31
C TYR A 52 1.69 -2.69 6.81
N ILE A 53 0.72 -1.91 6.33
CA ILE A 53 0.62 -1.51 4.93
C ILE A 53 0.88 0.00 4.83
N ARG A 54 1.95 0.37 4.15
CA ARG A 54 2.26 1.76 3.79
C ARG A 54 1.88 2.03 2.34
N GLY A 55 0.58 2.18 2.13
CA GLY A 55 -0.02 2.36 0.81
C GLY A 55 -0.86 3.62 0.69
N SER A 56 -0.98 4.16 -0.51
CA SER A 56 -1.88 5.25 -0.86
C SER A 56 -2.35 5.13 -2.31
N ALA A 57 -3.48 5.78 -2.64
CA ALA A 57 -4.01 5.72 -4.00
C ALA A 57 -2.98 6.20 -5.04
N GLN A 58 -2.81 5.41 -6.09
CA GLN A 58 -1.83 5.66 -7.18
C GLN A 58 -0.41 5.96 -6.69
N GLN A 59 0.02 5.31 -5.62
CA GLN A 59 1.37 5.47 -5.09
C GLN A 59 2.42 5.04 -6.13
N LEU A 60 3.37 5.94 -6.40
CA LEU A 60 4.41 5.74 -7.40
C LEU A 60 5.63 5.00 -6.83
N THR A 61 6.46 4.40 -7.68
CA THR A 61 7.61 3.58 -7.26
C THR A 61 8.59 4.37 -6.38
N TRP A 62 8.90 5.62 -6.74
CA TRP A 62 9.79 6.47 -5.93
C TRP A 62 9.15 6.89 -4.60
N GLN A 63 7.83 7.07 -4.55
CA GLN A 63 7.12 7.32 -3.30
C GLN A 63 7.21 6.08 -2.39
N SER A 64 7.05 4.89 -2.94
CA SER A 64 7.22 3.61 -2.25
C SER A 64 8.63 3.45 -1.68
N TYR A 65 9.65 3.80 -2.48
CA TYR A 65 11.05 3.79 -2.02
C TYR A 65 11.28 4.73 -0.82
N TYR A 66 10.83 5.98 -0.92
CA TYR A 66 10.99 6.94 0.18
C TYR A 66 10.13 6.63 1.41
N LEU A 67 9.00 5.97 1.25
CA LEU A 67 8.22 5.45 2.38
C LEU A 67 8.93 4.30 3.08
N LEU A 68 9.61 3.42 2.33
CA LEU A 68 10.46 2.39 2.92
C LEU A 68 11.64 3.02 3.67
N GLU A 69 12.39 3.92 3.01
CA GLU A 69 13.52 4.62 3.64
C GLU A 69 13.11 5.34 4.93
N ASP A 70 11.93 5.96 4.94
CA ASP A 70 11.37 6.62 6.13
C ASP A 70 10.99 5.59 7.21
N ALA A 71 10.38 4.45 6.85
CA ALA A 71 10.01 3.39 7.79
C ALA A 71 11.23 2.80 8.49
N LEU A 72 12.32 2.61 7.77
CA LEU A 72 13.58 2.07 8.32
C LEU A 72 14.26 2.96 9.37
N ARG A 73 13.72 4.14 9.63
CA ARG A 73 14.12 4.99 10.76
C ARG A 73 13.43 4.59 12.07
N TYR A 74 12.38 3.80 12.00
CA TYR A 74 11.55 3.40 13.13
C TYR A 74 11.64 1.91 13.41
N GLU A 75 11.74 1.09 12.36
CA GLU A 75 11.77 -0.37 12.47
C GLU A 75 12.62 -0.99 11.36
N THR A 76 12.94 -2.27 11.52
CA THR A 76 13.61 -3.07 10.47
C THR A 76 12.82 -4.35 10.28
N PRO A 77 11.91 -4.39 9.29
CA PRO A 77 11.11 -5.58 9.02
C PRO A 77 11.99 -6.72 8.49
N LYS A 78 11.53 -7.95 8.62
CA LYS A 78 12.18 -9.12 8.00
C LYS A 78 11.91 -9.19 6.50
N VAL A 79 10.68 -8.79 6.11
CA VAL A 79 10.22 -8.83 4.72
C VAL A 79 9.58 -7.49 4.34
N VAL A 80 9.92 -7.01 3.15
CA VAL A 80 9.20 -5.92 2.46
C VAL A 80 8.51 -6.50 1.25
N VAL A 81 7.21 -6.29 1.14
CA VAL A 81 6.37 -6.73 0.02
C VAL A 81 6.02 -5.52 -0.82
N PHE A 82 6.47 -5.47 -2.07
CA PHE A 82 6.23 -4.37 -2.98
C PHE A 82 5.31 -4.78 -4.14
N ASN A 83 4.18 -4.07 -4.30
CA ASN A 83 3.29 -4.28 -5.45
C ASN A 83 3.84 -3.57 -6.69
N VAL A 84 4.05 -4.33 -7.75
CA VAL A 84 4.77 -3.86 -8.94
C VAL A 84 3.93 -3.04 -9.91
N LEU A 85 2.63 -2.84 -9.68
CA LEU A 85 1.75 -2.11 -10.60
C LEU A 85 2.27 -0.70 -10.91
N ALA A 86 2.89 -0.04 -9.92
CA ALA A 86 3.43 1.32 -10.08
C ALA A 86 4.62 1.41 -11.06
N LEU A 87 5.28 0.29 -11.39
CA LEU A 87 6.43 0.27 -12.30
C LEU A 87 6.11 0.79 -13.71
N LYS A 88 4.85 0.77 -14.11
CA LYS A 88 4.38 1.30 -15.40
C LYS A 88 4.47 2.82 -15.53
N TYR A 89 4.65 3.56 -14.43
CA TYR A 89 4.70 5.03 -14.44
C TYR A 89 6.15 5.53 -14.40
N GLY A 90 6.56 6.28 -15.40
CA GLY A 90 7.92 6.82 -15.53
C GLY A 90 8.10 8.23 -14.98
N GLU A 91 7.00 8.92 -14.69
CA GLU A 91 6.98 10.34 -14.31
C GLU A 91 5.82 10.65 -13.35
N PRO A 92 5.86 11.76 -12.62
CA PRO A 92 4.77 12.24 -11.77
C PRO A 92 3.45 12.32 -12.53
N GLN A 93 2.33 11.93 -11.89
CA GLN A 93 1.04 11.82 -12.54
C GLN A 93 0.08 12.95 -12.17
N ASP A 94 -0.21 13.10 -10.88
CA ASP A 94 -1.26 14.00 -10.38
C ASP A 94 -0.97 14.51 -8.97
N GLU A 95 -1.15 15.83 -8.76
CA GLU A 95 -0.94 16.47 -7.44
C GLU A 95 -1.83 15.84 -6.34
N ALA A 96 -3.09 15.52 -6.66
CA ALA A 96 -4.01 15.03 -5.63
C ALA A 96 -3.53 13.68 -5.06
N TYR A 97 -3.09 12.76 -5.92
CA TYR A 97 -2.54 11.47 -5.49
C TYR A 97 -1.17 11.62 -4.82
N ASN A 98 -0.28 12.47 -5.36
CA ASN A 98 0.99 12.79 -4.71
C ASN A 98 0.78 13.25 -3.27
N ARG A 99 -0.24 14.08 -3.04
CA ARG A 99 -0.60 14.61 -1.71
C ARG A 99 -1.10 13.53 -0.75
N MET A 100 -1.83 12.52 -1.24
CA MET A 100 -2.29 11.40 -0.41
C MET A 100 -1.11 10.67 0.23
N THR A 101 -0.01 10.49 -0.50
CA THR A 101 1.22 9.92 0.03
C THR A 101 2.01 10.93 0.88
N LEU A 102 2.38 12.05 0.26
CA LEU A 102 3.41 12.93 0.80
C LEU A 102 2.94 13.78 1.99
N ASP A 103 1.66 14.22 2.00
CA ASP A 103 1.14 15.01 3.10
C ASP A 103 1.00 14.19 4.40
N GLY A 104 0.87 12.85 4.28
CA GLY A 104 0.87 11.94 5.42
C GLY A 104 2.24 11.69 6.05
N MET A 105 3.34 11.89 5.32
CA MET A 105 4.70 11.68 5.83
C MET A 105 5.11 12.73 6.87
N LYS A 106 5.82 12.30 7.91
CA LYS A 106 6.54 13.23 8.80
C LYS A 106 7.71 13.90 8.07
N TRP A 107 8.02 15.15 8.40
CA TRP A 107 9.16 15.85 7.79
C TRP A 107 10.48 15.14 8.09
N SER A 108 11.22 14.83 7.02
CA SER A 108 12.49 14.11 7.02
C SER A 108 13.23 14.37 5.71
N SER A 109 14.47 13.86 5.58
CA SER A 109 15.18 13.81 4.29
C SER A 109 14.41 13.02 3.25
N SER A 110 13.86 11.87 3.64
CA SER A 110 13.05 11.02 2.75
C SER A 110 11.83 11.74 2.22
N LYS A 111 11.07 12.46 3.08
CA LYS A 111 9.95 13.28 2.61
C LYS A 111 10.39 14.39 1.67
N LEU A 112 11.51 15.07 1.96
CA LEU A 112 12.02 16.14 1.11
C LEU A 112 12.32 15.63 -0.29
N GLU A 113 13.03 14.52 -0.41
CA GLU A 113 13.37 13.93 -1.70
C GLU A 113 12.15 13.30 -2.39
N ALA A 114 11.23 12.68 -1.63
CA ALA A 114 9.95 12.20 -2.16
C ALA A 114 9.13 13.32 -2.80
N VAL A 115 9.05 14.49 -2.17
CA VAL A 115 8.36 15.67 -2.73
C VAL A 115 9.02 16.09 -4.03
N LYS A 116 10.36 16.23 -4.05
CA LYS A 116 11.08 16.63 -5.26
C LYS A 116 10.90 15.66 -6.43
N ALA A 117 10.88 14.35 -6.14
CA ALA A 117 10.70 13.32 -7.16
C ALA A 117 9.26 13.21 -7.68
N SER A 118 8.28 13.67 -6.90
CA SER A 118 6.86 13.49 -7.21
C SER A 118 6.17 14.72 -7.78
N MET A 119 6.72 15.92 -7.54
CA MET A 119 6.07 17.16 -8.00
C MET A 119 5.95 17.21 -9.51
N THR A 120 4.77 17.55 -9.99
CA THR A 120 4.56 17.96 -11.39
C THR A 120 5.08 19.40 -11.62
N GLU A 121 5.19 19.80 -12.87
CA GLU A 121 5.66 21.16 -13.22
C GLU A 121 4.73 22.28 -12.70
N GLU A 122 3.46 21.96 -12.48
CA GLU A 122 2.45 22.91 -12.00
C GLU A 122 2.45 23.10 -10.47
N GLU A 123 3.11 22.20 -9.75
CA GLU A 123 3.14 22.21 -8.29
C GLU A 123 4.21 23.13 -7.72
N SER A 124 3.95 23.67 -6.55
CA SER A 124 4.93 24.48 -5.80
C SER A 124 5.46 23.73 -4.60
N PHE A 125 6.78 23.58 -4.50
CA PHE A 125 7.44 23.03 -3.32
C PHE A 125 7.02 23.72 -2.01
N LEU A 126 6.84 25.06 -2.04
CA LEU A 126 6.41 25.81 -0.88
C LEU A 126 5.02 25.40 -0.36
N SER A 127 4.15 24.89 -1.23
CA SER A 127 2.84 24.38 -0.82
C SER A 127 2.91 23.07 -0.04
N TYR A 128 3.98 22.32 -0.17
CA TYR A 128 4.27 21.14 0.66
C TYR A 128 4.84 21.54 2.03
N VAL A 129 5.71 22.55 2.07
CA VAL A 129 6.29 23.06 3.32
C VAL A 129 5.26 23.83 4.12
N PHE A 130 4.46 24.64 3.45
CA PHE A 130 3.42 25.48 4.04
C PHE A 130 2.05 25.12 3.44
N PRO A 131 1.39 24.03 3.90
CA PRO A 131 0.11 23.59 3.36
C PRO A 131 -0.98 24.67 3.33
N LEU A 132 -0.89 25.66 4.22
CA LEU A 132 -1.80 26.80 4.24
C LEU A 132 -1.79 27.61 2.94
N LEU A 133 -0.67 27.63 2.19
CA LEU A 133 -0.61 28.34 0.90
C LEU A 133 -1.56 27.73 -0.13
N ARG A 134 -1.78 26.40 -0.09
CA ARG A 134 -2.73 25.72 -0.97
C ARG A 134 -4.19 26.04 -0.60
N PHE A 135 -4.45 26.27 0.67
CA PHE A 135 -5.81 26.42 1.20
C PHE A 135 -6.13 27.82 1.68
N HIS A 136 -5.32 28.83 1.29
CA HIS A 136 -5.51 30.21 1.73
C HIS A 136 -6.92 30.76 1.44
N SER A 137 -7.56 30.31 0.35
CA SER A 137 -8.94 30.68 0.01
C SER A 137 -10.01 30.03 0.90
N ARG A 138 -9.65 29.11 1.79
CA ARG A 138 -10.55 28.40 2.71
C ARG A 138 -10.40 28.80 4.17
N TRP A 139 -9.63 29.84 4.47
CA TRP A 139 -9.43 30.27 5.85
C TRP A 139 -10.73 30.64 6.53
N ASP A 140 -11.67 31.24 5.80
CA ASP A 140 -12.99 31.63 6.30
C ASP A 140 -13.93 30.42 6.55
N SER A 141 -13.55 29.23 6.09
CA SER A 141 -14.32 27.99 6.26
C SER A 141 -13.77 27.07 7.33
N LEU A 142 -12.71 27.47 8.07
CA LEU A 142 -12.19 26.69 9.18
C LEU A 142 -13.21 26.66 10.33
N SER A 143 -13.46 25.45 10.82
CA SER A 143 -14.40 25.17 11.91
C SER A 143 -13.68 24.67 13.17
N GLY A 144 -14.40 24.59 14.29
CA GLY A 144 -13.88 23.96 15.51
C GLY A 144 -13.48 22.48 15.27
N GLU A 145 -14.13 21.78 14.34
CA GLU A 145 -13.77 20.41 13.97
C GLU A 145 -12.39 20.31 13.32
N ASP A 146 -11.98 21.30 12.52
CA ASP A 146 -10.66 21.31 11.91
C ASP A 146 -9.55 21.42 12.97
N PHE A 147 -9.79 22.20 14.01
CA PHE A 147 -8.85 22.31 15.14
C PHE A 147 -8.85 21.04 15.99
N GLN A 148 -10.02 20.45 16.24
CA GLN A 148 -10.12 19.19 16.98
C GLN A 148 -9.42 18.06 16.21
N TYR A 149 -9.60 17.96 14.90
CA TYR A 149 -8.97 16.97 14.02
C TYR A 149 -7.43 17.06 14.02
N ALA A 150 -6.85 18.24 14.25
CA ALA A 150 -5.41 18.41 14.38
C ALA A 150 -4.81 17.69 15.61
N PHE A 151 -5.63 17.44 16.64
CA PHE A 151 -5.20 16.84 17.91
C PHE A 151 -5.78 15.45 18.17
N SER A 152 -6.89 15.10 17.53
CA SER A 152 -7.57 13.81 17.71
C SER A 152 -8.13 13.33 16.37
N ARG A 153 -7.42 12.39 15.74
CA ARG A 153 -7.85 11.75 14.51
C ARG A 153 -8.45 10.38 14.85
N ASN A 154 -9.58 10.07 14.23
CA ASN A 154 -10.09 8.71 14.28
C ASN A 154 -9.19 7.82 13.43
N GLN A 155 -8.94 6.63 13.90
CA GLN A 155 -8.33 5.58 13.11
C GLN A 155 -9.28 5.22 11.95
N ILE A 156 -8.74 5.09 10.75
CA ILE A 156 -9.50 4.82 9.53
C ILE A 156 -9.12 3.50 8.87
N SER A 157 -8.05 2.86 9.36
CA SER A 157 -7.52 1.63 8.78
C SER A 157 -7.20 0.58 9.85
N HIS A 158 -7.05 -0.66 9.42
CA HIS A 158 -6.55 -1.77 10.23
C HIS A 158 -5.10 -2.05 9.85
N ASN A 159 -4.16 -1.36 10.50
CA ASN A 159 -2.72 -1.42 10.14
C ASN A 159 -2.46 -1.06 8.67
N GLY A 160 -3.09 -0.01 8.17
CA GLY A 160 -2.97 0.44 6.80
C GLY A 160 -3.92 -0.26 5.81
N TYR A 161 -4.65 -1.29 6.23
CA TYR A 161 -5.71 -1.91 5.43
C TYR A 161 -6.99 -1.07 5.48
N LEU A 162 -7.51 -0.69 4.32
CA LEU A 162 -8.76 0.05 4.16
C LEU A 162 -9.88 -0.91 3.77
N MET A 163 -10.72 -1.27 4.73
CA MET A 163 -11.78 -2.25 4.53
C MET A 163 -12.84 -1.77 3.52
N GLN A 164 -13.20 -2.67 2.62
CA GLN A 164 -14.29 -2.52 1.67
C GLN A 164 -15.24 -3.71 1.83
N THR A 165 -16.49 -3.47 2.21
CA THR A 165 -17.47 -4.52 2.49
C THR A 165 -18.50 -4.70 1.38
N GLY A 166 -18.58 -3.75 0.44
CA GLY A 166 -19.50 -3.81 -0.70
C GLY A 166 -19.27 -5.04 -1.60
N ILE A 167 -20.32 -5.47 -2.26
CA ILE A 167 -20.24 -6.51 -3.29
C ILE A 167 -20.74 -5.89 -4.60
N LYS A 168 -19.85 -5.89 -5.61
CA LYS A 168 -20.19 -5.54 -6.98
C LYS A 168 -19.34 -6.41 -7.89
N GLY A 169 -19.88 -7.57 -8.23
CA GLY A 169 -19.23 -8.56 -9.06
C GLY A 169 -19.02 -8.12 -10.50
N GLY A 170 -18.23 -8.91 -11.22
CA GLY A 170 -17.97 -8.75 -12.63
C GLY A 170 -16.50 -8.53 -12.98
N HIS A 171 -16.28 -7.95 -14.15
CA HIS A 171 -14.98 -7.57 -14.67
C HIS A 171 -15.07 -6.19 -15.30
N SER A 172 -13.95 -5.51 -15.37
CA SER A 172 -13.84 -4.26 -16.12
C SER A 172 -13.53 -4.56 -17.58
N ASP A 173 -14.23 -3.88 -18.49
CA ASP A 173 -13.98 -3.96 -19.93
C ASP A 173 -12.91 -2.93 -20.39
N ARG A 174 -12.07 -2.45 -19.48
CA ARG A 174 -11.01 -1.51 -19.83
C ARG A 174 -10.00 -2.16 -20.76
N VAL A 175 -9.94 -1.64 -21.98
CA VAL A 175 -8.92 -2.04 -22.95
C VAL A 175 -7.85 -0.96 -23.00
N GLY A 176 -6.63 -1.32 -22.68
CA GLY A 176 -5.49 -0.42 -22.79
C GLY A 176 -5.24 -0.01 -24.25
N LYS A 177 -4.68 1.17 -24.45
CA LYS A 177 -4.26 1.61 -25.80
C LYS A 177 -2.90 1.01 -26.14
N PRO A 178 -2.60 0.72 -27.44
CA PRO A 178 -1.26 0.31 -27.86
C PRO A 178 -0.23 1.36 -27.43
N LEU A 179 0.88 0.89 -26.89
CA LEU A 179 2.04 1.70 -26.60
C LEU A 179 3.02 1.62 -27.77
N ALA A 180 3.75 2.69 -28.00
CA ALA A 180 4.85 2.68 -28.97
C ALA A 180 6.06 1.88 -28.46
N ASP A 181 6.21 1.80 -27.13
CA ASP A 181 7.23 1.05 -26.41
C ASP A 181 6.59 0.45 -25.16
N TYR A 182 6.78 -0.85 -24.94
CA TYR A 182 6.32 -1.58 -23.78
C TYR A 182 7.38 -1.74 -22.69
N SER A 183 8.56 -1.15 -22.87
CA SER A 183 9.62 -1.18 -21.87
C SER A 183 9.18 -0.50 -20.58
N LEU A 184 9.51 -1.10 -19.44
CA LEU A 184 9.30 -0.47 -18.17
C LEU A 184 10.12 0.82 -18.06
N PRO A 185 9.54 1.94 -17.60
CA PRO A 185 10.24 3.22 -17.51
C PRO A 185 11.50 3.15 -16.65
N LEU A 186 12.63 3.62 -17.19
CA LEU A 186 13.91 3.63 -16.49
C LEU A 186 13.86 4.36 -15.14
N GLY A 187 13.02 5.40 -15.03
CA GLY A 187 12.82 6.12 -13.77
C GLY A 187 12.28 5.23 -12.67
N SER A 188 11.25 4.43 -12.95
CA SER A 188 10.69 3.48 -11.99
C SER A 188 11.65 2.34 -11.68
N MET A 189 12.31 1.78 -12.69
CA MET A 189 13.28 0.70 -12.51
C MET A 189 14.46 1.14 -11.63
N LYS A 190 14.95 2.37 -11.78
CA LYS A 190 15.98 2.93 -10.90
C LYS A 190 15.57 2.93 -9.42
N TYR A 191 14.30 3.25 -9.12
CA TYR A 191 13.82 3.23 -7.74
C TYR A 191 13.54 1.81 -7.24
N LEU A 192 13.20 0.88 -8.12
CA LEU A 192 13.15 -0.55 -7.76
C LEU A 192 14.55 -1.09 -7.40
N ASP A 193 15.58 -0.74 -8.20
CA ASP A 193 16.97 -1.06 -7.87
C ASP A 193 17.39 -0.48 -6.52
N ALA A 194 17.09 0.80 -6.29
CA ALA A 194 17.40 1.45 -5.02
C ALA A 194 16.68 0.80 -3.83
N MET A 195 15.44 0.34 -4.01
CA MET A 195 14.68 -0.40 -2.99
C MET A 195 15.33 -1.75 -2.71
N ARG A 196 15.74 -2.47 -3.75
CA ARG A 196 16.45 -3.75 -3.62
C ARG A 196 17.75 -3.57 -2.86
N GLU A 197 18.58 -2.63 -3.27
CA GLU A 197 19.87 -2.33 -2.63
C GLU A 197 19.70 -1.92 -1.17
N LEU A 198 18.70 -1.10 -0.86
CA LEU A 198 18.39 -0.70 0.52
C LEU A 198 17.97 -1.91 1.38
N CYS A 199 17.14 -2.80 0.83
CA CYS A 199 16.74 -4.03 1.51
C CYS A 199 17.94 -4.95 1.74
N GLU A 200 18.80 -5.15 0.74
CA GLU A 200 20.02 -5.96 0.84
C GLU A 200 20.96 -5.41 1.91
N GLU A 201 21.20 -4.08 1.92
CA GLU A 201 22.03 -3.43 2.94
C GLU A 201 21.54 -3.68 4.37
N LYS A 202 20.23 -3.72 4.56
CA LYS A 202 19.60 -3.92 5.86
C LYS A 202 19.33 -5.40 6.20
N GLY A 203 19.65 -6.32 5.31
CA GLY A 203 19.36 -7.75 5.48
C GLY A 203 17.87 -8.11 5.41
N ILE A 204 17.06 -7.26 4.76
CA ILE A 204 15.62 -7.42 4.56
C ILE A 204 15.38 -8.21 3.28
N LYS A 205 14.38 -9.09 3.28
CA LYS A 205 13.94 -9.77 2.06
C LYS A 205 12.95 -8.91 1.31
N LEU A 206 13.30 -8.47 0.10
CA LEU A 206 12.36 -7.81 -0.81
C LEU A 206 11.59 -8.88 -1.60
N VAL A 207 10.27 -8.81 -1.56
CA VAL A 207 9.34 -9.67 -2.29
C VAL A 207 8.51 -8.80 -3.21
N LEU A 208 8.52 -9.13 -4.49
CA LEU A 208 7.69 -8.47 -5.49
C LEU A 208 6.36 -9.20 -5.60
N ILE A 209 5.27 -8.46 -5.71
CA ILE A 209 3.95 -9.03 -5.94
C ILE A 209 3.20 -8.27 -7.03
N LYS A 210 2.32 -8.97 -7.74
CA LYS A 210 1.21 -8.38 -8.47
C LYS A 210 -0.09 -8.89 -7.84
N ALA A 211 -0.82 -7.98 -7.20
CA ALA A 211 -2.08 -8.32 -6.58
C ALA A 211 -3.13 -8.78 -7.63
N PRO A 212 -4.09 -9.62 -7.25
CA PRO A 212 -5.09 -10.12 -8.20
C PRO A 212 -6.04 -8.99 -8.64
N THR A 213 -6.44 -9.06 -9.90
CA THR A 213 -7.48 -8.21 -10.48
C THR A 213 -8.14 -8.94 -11.64
N ASN A 214 -9.43 -8.73 -11.84
CA ASN A 214 -10.16 -9.21 -13.02
C ASN A 214 -10.13 -8.19 -14.17
N ASP A 215 -9.46 -7.04 -13.97
CA ASP A 215 -9.23 -5.98 -14.96
C ASP A 215 -7.84 -6.03 -15.59
N TRP A 216 -7.21 -7.20 -15.62
CA TRP A 216 -5.83 -7.37 -16.08
C TRP A 216 -5.65 -7.39 -17.61
N LYS A 217 -6.73 -7.54 -18.37
CA LYS A 217 -6.71 -7.68 -19.84
C LYS A 217 -6.45 -6.36 -20.58
N TYR A 218 -5.52 -5.55 -20.08
CA TYR A 218 -4.95 -4.51 -20.90
C TYR A 218 -3.82 -5.11 -21.73
N TYR A 219 -3.76 -4.79 -23.00
CA TYR A 219 -3.04 -5.55 -23.98
C TYR A 219 -1.50 -5.47 -23.97
N TRP A 220 -0.90 -4.80 -23.00
CA TRP A 220 0.53 -4.81 -22.74
C TRP A 220 0.87 -5.55 -21.42
N TYR A 221 -0.06 -6.27 -20.82
CA TYR A 221 0.14 -6.99 -19.57
C TYR A 221 1.20 -8.08 -19.67
N GLU A 222 1.19 -8.86 -20.75
CA GLU A 222 2.12 -9.99 -20.93
C GLU A 222 3.58 -9.49 -21.09
N GLU A 223 3.80 -8.39 -21.82
CA GLU A 223 5.11 -7.78 -22.00
C GLU A 223 5.62 -7.15 -20.71
N TRP A 224 4.74 -6.54 -19.94
CA TRP A 224 5.04 -5.95 -18.67
C TRP A 224 5.39 -7.00 -17.61
N ASP A 225 4.57 -8.03 -17.46
CA ASP A 225 4.77 -9.13 -16.51
C ASP A 225 6.08 -9.88 -16.79
N LYS A 226 6.35 -10.17 -18.08
CA LYS A 226 7.61 -10.79 -18.48
C LYS A 226 8.83 -10.01 -18.03
N GLN A 227 8.84 -8.70 -18.17
CA GLN A 227 9.97 -7.87 -17.75
C GLN A 227 10.19 -7.92 -16.23
N ILE A 228 9.11 -8.06 -15.45
CA ILE A 228 9.22 -8.20 -14.00
C ILE A 228 9.74 -9.59 -13.62
N VAL A 229 9.27 -10.63 -14.30
CA VAL A 229 9.82 -12.00 -14.13
C VAL A 229 11.31 -12.01 -14.42
N ASP A 230 11.73 -11.50 -15.59
CA ASP A 230 13.14 -11.42 -15.99
C ASP A 230 13.97 -10.65 -14.94
N TYR A 231 13.45 -9.51 -14.47
CA TYR A 231 14.12 -8.70 -13.44
C TYR A 231 14.25 -9.45 -12.10
N ALA A 232 13.21 -10.13 -11.67
CA ALA A 232 13.23 -10.88 -10.41
C ALA A 232 14.22 -12.05 -10.48
N GLU A 233 14.25 -12.79 -11.59
CA GLU A 233 15.19 -13.88 -11.83
C GLU A 233 16.65 -13.37 -11.85
N ASP A 234 16.93 -12.29 -12.59
CA ASP A 234 18.25 -11.70 -12.71
C ASP A 234 18.81 -11.18 -11.37
N ASN A 235 17.93 -10.77 -10.45
CA ASN A 235 18.30 -10.23 -9.14
C ASN A 235 18.05 -11.19 -7.96
N GLY A 236 17.60 -12.43 -8.23
CA GLY A 236 17.35 -13.43 -7.18
C GLY A 236 16.23 -13.03 -6.22
N LEU A 237 15.23 -12.30 -6.69
CA LEU A 237 14.06 -11.89 -5.93
C LEU A 237 12.91 -12.88 -6.12
N SER A 238 12.08 -13.03 -5.09
CA SER A 238 10.80 -13.71 -5.22
C SER A 238 9.77 -12.78 -5.86
N TYR A 239 9.05 -13.28 -6.87
CA TYR A 239 7.92 -12.59 -7.49
C TYR A 239 6.69 -13.48 -7.51
N TYR A 240 5.59 -12.99 -6.95
CA TYR A 240 4.29 -13.69 -6.94
C TYR A 240 3.26 -12.87 -7.70
N ASN A 241 2.91 -13.36 -8.88
CA ASN A 241 1.78 -12.83 -9.65
C ASN A 241 0.51 -13.58 -9.25
N PHE A 242 -0.39 -12.94 -8.52
CA PHE A 242 -1.63 -13.55 -8.03
C PHE A 242 -2.77 -13.56 -9.07
N ILE A 243 -2.62 -12.88 -10.22
CA ILE A 243 -3.66 -12.84 -11.25
C ILE A 243 -4.02 -14.27 -11.73
N PRO A 244 -3.04 -15.11 -12.16
CA PRO A 244 -3.36 -16.47 -12.61
C PRO A 244 -3.73 -17.41 -11.47
N LEU A 245 -3.54 -17.03 -10.21
CA LEU A 245 -3.77 -17.87 -9.04
C LEU A 245 -5.15 -17.66 -8.39
N CYS A 246 -6.01 -16.79 -8.95
CA CYS A 246 -7.31 -16.47 -8.36
C CYS A 246 -8.17 -17.68 -8.06
N GLU A 247 -8.21 -18.68 -8.97
CA GLU A 247 -8.97 -19.93 -8.77
C GLU A 247 -8.38 -20.77 -7.63
N GLU A 248 -7.05 -20.88 -7.56
CA GLU A 248 -6.35 -21.61 -6.49
C GLU A 248 -6.55 -20.95 -5.13
N ILE A 249 -6.52 -19.61 -5.07
CA ILE A 249 -6.78 -18.81 -3.86
C ILE A 249 -8.25 -18.93 -3.45
N GLY A 250 -9.14 -19.26 -4.38
CA GLY A 250 -10.59 -19.34 -4.17
C GLY A 250 -11.28 -17.99 -4.25
N ILE A 251 -10.72 -17.04 -5.02
CA ILE A 251 -11.36 -15.74 -5.29
C ILE A 251 -12.50 -15.94 -6.28
N ASP A 252 -13.69 -15.52 -5.87
CA ASP A 252 -14.89 -15.45 -6.71
C ASP A 252 -15.20 -14.00 -7.07
N TRP A 253 -14.98 -13.62 -8.32
CA TRP A 253 -15.18 -12.27 -8.81
C TRP A 253 -16.64 -11.79 -8.83
N GLU A 254 -17.60 -12.66 -8.51
CA GLU A 254 -18.99 -12.26 -8.31
C GLU A 254 -19.27 -11.79 -6.87
N THR A 255 -18.46 -12.23 -5.90
CA THR A 255 -18.71 -11.97 -4.47
C THR A 255 -17.56 -11.29 -3.73
N ASP A 256 -16.34 -11.41 -4.22
CA ASP A 256 -15.11 -11.02 -3.53
C ASP A 256 -14.51 -9.69 -4.00
N THR A 257 -15.30 -8.89 -4.72
CA THR A 257 -14.94 -7.56 -5.22
C THR A 257 -16.05 -6.55 -4.96
N TYR A 258 -15.66 -5.29 -4.77
CA TYR A 258 -16.63 -4.20 -4.55
C TYR A 258 -16.76 -3.25 -5.74
N ASP A 259 -15.91 -3.36 -6.75
CA ASP A 259 -15.79 -2.43 -7.87
C ASP A 259 -15.67 -3.10 -9.25
N ALA A 260 -16.34 -4.24 -9.43
CA ALA A 260 -16.38 -5.01 -10.66
C ALA A 260 -15.02 -5.62 -11.05
N GLY A 261 -14.29 -6.17 -10.08
CA GLY A 261 -13.09 -6.95 -10.31
C GLY A 261 -11.80 -6.14 -10.37
N VAL A 262 -11.80 -4.85 -10.05
CA VAL A 262 -10.56 -4.06 -9.99
C VAL A 262 -9.80 -4.34 -8.69
N HIS A 263 -10.50 -4.29 -7.55
CA HIS A 263 -9.95 -4.61 -6.23
C HIS A 263 -10.83 -5.63 -5.50
N LEU A 264 -10.26 -6.23 -4.48
CA LEU A 264 -10.97 -7.14 -3.60
C LEU A 264 -11.76 -6.38 -2.54
N ASN A 265 -12.87 -6.97 -2.12
CA ASN A 265 -13.51 -6.59 -0.87
C ASN A 265 -12.92 -7.39 0.30
N VAL A 266 -13.50 -7.23 1.49
CA VAL A 266 -13.00 -7.89 2.71
C VAL A 266 -12.92 -9.41 2.58
N PHE A 267 -13.87 -10.05 1.88
CA PHE A 267 -13.89 -11.50 1.70
C PHE A 267 -12.76 -11.99 0.79
N GLY A 268 -12.52 -11.29 -0.31
CA GLY A 268 -11.40 -11.58 -1.21
C GLY A 268 -10.04 -11.28 -0.57
N ALA A 269 -9.95 -10.16 0.16
CA ALA A 269 -8.72 -9.77 0.85
C ALA A 269 -8.32 -10.79 1.95
N GLU A 270 -9.28 -11.32 2.71
CA GLU A 270 -9.04 -12.39 3.69
C GLU A 270 -8.49 -13.65 3.00
N LYS A 271 -9.09 -14.10 1.89
CA LYS A 271 -8.63 -15.27 1.12
C LYS A 271 -7.22 -15.10 0.58
N LEU A 272 -6.94 -13.96 -0.07
CA LEU A 272 -5.61 -13.65 -0.60
C LEU A 272 -4.58 -13.60 0.52
N THR A 273 -4.91 -12.94 1.62
CA THR A 273 -4.01 -12.78 2.76
C THR A 273 -3.71 -14.11 3.44
N SER A 274 -4.71 -14.98 3.59
CA SER A 274 -4.53 -16.34 4.11
C SER A 274 -3.59 -17.15 3.22
N TYR A 275 -3.80 -17.12 1.90
CA TYR A 275 -2.93 -17.80 0.94
C TYR A 275 -1.49 -17.29 1.00
N PHE A 276 -1.29 -15.97 0.95
CA PHE A 276 0.03 -15.37 0.98
C PHE A 276 0.71 -15.51 2.34
N GLY A 277 -0.04 -15.48 3.43
CA GLY A 277 0.45 -15.71 4.78
C GLY A 277 1.12 -17.07 4.96
N LYS A 278 0.59 -18.11 4.29
CA LYS A 278 1.22 -19.42 4.24
C LYS A 278 2.61 -19.35 3.55
N ILE A 279 2.71 -18.64 2.43
CA ILE A 279 3.99 -18.43 1.72
C ILE A 279 4.97 -17.68 2.63
N LEU A 280 4.54 -16.58 3.25
CA LEU A 280 5.37 -15.78 4.16
C LEU A 280 5.92 -16.63 5.31
N LYS A 281 5.10 -17.49 5.89
CA LYS A 281 5.51 -18.39 6.96
C LYS A 281 6.48 -19.48 6.48
N ASP A 282 6.13 -20.18 5.39
CA ASP A 282 6.83 -21.40 4.97
C ASP A 282 8.14 -21.08 4.23
N GLU A 283 8.17 -20.03 3.39
CA GLU A 283 9.33 -19.70 2.55
C GLU A 283 10.24 -18.65 3.19
N PHE A 284 9.67 -17.70 3.96
CA PHE A 284 10.46 -16.64 4.61
C PHE A 284 10.70 -16.89 6.10
N GLY A 285 10.13 -17.96 6.65
CA GLY A 285 10.41 -18.42 8.01
C GLY A 285 10.00 -17.41 9.09
N LEU A 286 8.90 -16.69 8.88
CA LEU A 286 8.42 -15.70 9.84
C LEU A 286 7.86 -16.37 11.10
N ASP A 287 8.18 -15.77 12.25
CA ASP A 287 7.81 -16.29 13.56
C ASP A 287 6.30 -16.11 13.85
N ASP A 288 5.76 -17.03 14.63
CA ASP A 288 4.42 -16.91 15.21
C ASP A 288 4.52 -16.21 16.58
N HIS A 289 4.16 -14.95 16.62
CA HIS A 289 4.26 -14.09 17.82
C HIS A 289 3.06 -14.19 18.78
N ARG A 290 2.06 -15.04 18.53
CA ARG A 290 0.87 -15.16 19.42
C ARG A 290 1.19 -15.65 20.83
N LYS A 291 2.41 -16.16 21.05
CA LYS A 291 2.91 -16.54 22.38
C LYS A 291 3.59 -15.40 23.14
N ASP A 292 3.91 -14.30 22.46
CA ASP A 292 4.40 -13.08 23.08
C ASP A 292 3.21 -12.32 23.69
N SER A 293 3.14 -12.25 25.01
CA SER A 293 1.98 -11.71 25.73
C SER A 293 1.71 -10.24 25.40
N ASP A 294 2.77 -9.47 25.20
CA ASP A 294 2.66 -8.01 24.99
C ASP A 294 2.16 -7.73 23.56
N LEU A 295 2.71 -8.44 22.57
CA LEU A 295 2.23 -8.36 21.20
C LEU A 295 0.82 -8.94 21.05
N ALA A 296 0.53 -10.07 21.71
CA ALA A 296 -0.80 -10.67 21.67
C ALA A 296 -1.87 -9.72 22.19
N GLU A 297 -1.64 -9.04 23.34
CA GLU A 297 -2.61 -8.07 23.86
C GLU A 297 -2.91 -6.92 22.90
N VAL A 298 -1.87 -6.42 22.19
CA VAL A 298 -2.03 -5.35 21.20
C VAL A 298 -2.81 -5.86 19.99
N TRP A 299 -2.42 -7.00 19.42
CA TRP A 299 -3.01 -7.50 18.19
C TRP A 299 -4.43 -8.08 18.39
N GLU A 300 -4.74 -8.66 19.55
CA GLU A 300 -6.10 -9.08 19.89
C GLU A 300 -7.09 -7.90 19.84
N LYS A 301 -6.68 -6.73 20.37
CA LYS A 301 -7.50 -5.51 20.27
C LYS A 301 -7.68 -5.03 18.82
N LYS A 302 -6.63 -5.17 17.98
CA LYS A 302 -6.72 -4.84 16.56
C LYS A 302 -7.66 -5.77 15.80
N VAL A 303 -7.58 -7.07 16.07
CA VAL A 303 -8.48 -8.08 15.50
C VAL A 303 -9.93 -7.85 15.95
N GLU A 304 -10.15 -7.53 17.23
CA GLU A 304 -11.48 -7.20 17.75
C GLU A 304 -12.07 -5.97 17.02
N ALA A 305 -11.28 -4.91 16.84
CA ALA A 305 -11.70 -3.73 16.12
C ALA A 305 -12.02 -4.03 14.65
N TYR A 306 -11.20 -4.87 14.00
CA TYR A 306 -11.41 -5.34 12.64
C TYR A 306 -12.76 -6.07 12.48
N TYR A 307 -13.03 -7.08 13.30
CA TYR A 307 -14.29 -7.81 13.22
C TYR A 307 -15.50 -6.98 13.61
N LYS A 308 -15.33 -6.00 14.49
CA LYS A 308 -16.40 -5.06 14.81
C LYS A 308 -16.82 -4.23 13.59
N GLU A 309 -15.87 -3.72 12.83
CA GLU A 309 -16.15 -2.98 11.57
C GLU A 309 -16.75 -3.93 10.54
N ARG A 310 -16.09 -5.06 10.28
CA ARG A 310 -16.53 -6.08 9.32
C ARG A 310 -17.98 -6.50 9.53
N ASN A 311 -18.36 -6.79 10.78
CA ASN A 311 -19.71 -7.25 11.11
C ASN A 311 -20.75 -6.12 11.18
N SER A 312 -20.36 -4.87 11.22
CA SER A 312 -21.28 -3.72 11.23
C SER A 312 -21.63 -3.23 9.83
N GLU A 313 -20.80 -3.51 8.84
CA GLU A 313 -20.95 -3.05 7.46
C GLU A 313 -21.37 -4.17 6.48
N THR A 314 -21.33 -5.43 6.92
CA THR A 314 -21.85 -6.60 6.20
C THR A 314 -23.25 -6.96 6.70
#